data_9445af9a24987515785dbbebde9ba356
#
_entry.id   9445af9a24987515785dbbebde9ba356
#
_cell.length_a   1.000
_cell.length_b   1.000
_cell.length_c   1.000
_cell.angle_alpha   90.00
_cell.angle_beta   90.00
_cell.angle_gamma   90.00
#
_symmetry.space_group_name_H-M   'P 1'
#
loop_
_entity.id
_entity.type
_entity.pdbx_description
1 polymer ?
#
loop_
_entity_poly.entity_id
_entity_poly.type
_entity_poly.pdbx_seq_one_letter_code
_entity_poly.pdbx_strand_id
1 'polypeptide(L)'
;MCFHRRAATRHRYLRVFLSGLTAILVLSCSSDDRSSDHSRSQTDGITFFDVGANTVFSNALRDRLRKNLGPDAIAYRSTIDLEFNAKGFLQRQFPHLHDLNQRLNTPAGERVEHDTVKLMYRYAVKENLPFSYVELVFSNITGKPLFILVRSRDLSDIIRTLEEKYGSPQAIDQSTDEGRFFFWSDHQDVLLVSIIPTWRGDKEYRLVIYYVDNLEKLITVEEKERREKEEEKRRAGEKIF
;
A
#
# COMPACT_ATOMS: atom_id res chain seq x y z
N MET A 1 -53.82 -35.92 -17.80
CA MET A 1 -54.60 -36.28 -16.55
C MET A 1 -54.29 -35.22 -15.50
N CYS A 2 -55.31 -34.45 -15.24
CA CYS A 2 -55.85 -33.88 -13.98
C CYS A 2 -54.88 -32.98 -13.19
N PHE A 3 -55.07 -31.67 -13.30
CA PHE A 3 -55.95 -30.74 -12.56
C PHE A 3 -55.77 -30.77 -11.04
N HIS A 4 -55.32 -29.67 -10.45
CA HIS A 4 -56.19 -28.87 -9.55
C HIS A 4 -55.60 -27.48 -9.23
N ARG A 5 -56.43 -26.47 -9.52
CA ARG A 5 -56.45 -25.08 -9.05
C ARG A 5 -56.99 -25.00 -7.62
N ARG A 6 -56.67 -23.96 -6.87
CA ARG A 6 -57.57 -23.08 -6.07
C ARG A 6 -56.68 -22.10 -5.30
N ALA A 7 -56.76 -20.83 -5.51
CA ALA A 7 -57.79 -19.83 -5.24
C ALA A 7 -57.58 -19.13 -3.87
N ALA A 8 -57.21 -17.95 -3.96
CA ALA A 8 -57.55 -16.65 -3.36
C ALA A 8 -58.35 -16.60 -2.02
N THR A 9 -57.89 -15.76 -1.11
CA THR A 9 -58.83 -14.98 -0.29
C THR A 9 -58.24 -13.59 0.07
N ARG A 10 -58.96 -12.57 -0.33
CA ARG A 10 -58.85 -11.16 0.09
C ARG A 10 -59.53 -11.02 1.44
N HIS A 11 -59.00 -10.21 2.35
CA HIS A 11 -59.83 -9.48 3.32
C HIS A 11 -59.35 -8.04 3.48
N ARG A 12 -60.27 -7.14 3.09
CA ARG A 12 -60.34 -5.73 3.45
C ARG A 12 -61.08 -5.60 4.77
N TYR A 13 -60.74 -4.67 5.62
CA TYR A 13 -61.59 -3.85 6.51
C TYR A 13 -60.66 -2.74 7.04
N LEU A 14 -60.91 -1.53 6.79
CA LEU A 14 -61.95 -0.54 7.06
C LEU A 14 -61.59 0.31 8.29
N ARG A 15 -61.37 1.55 8.02
CA ARG A 15 -61.49 2.82 8.74
C ARG A 15 -61.98 2.78 10.20
N VAL A 16 -61.39 3.63 11.06
CA VAL A 16 -62.13 4.63 11.84
C VAL A 16 -61.22 5.79 12.29
N PHE A 17 -61.75 6.99 12.13
CA PHE A 17 -61.32 8.32 12.61
C PHE A 17 -61.28 8.39 14.15
N LEU A 18 -60.43 9.21 14.75
CA LEU A 18 -60.92 10.30 15.60
C LEU A 18 -59.81 11.33 15.93
N SER A 19 -60.22 12.55 15.88
CA SER A 19 -59.58 13.83 16.13
C SER A 19 -59.19 13.99 17.62
N GLY A 20 -58.14 14.74 17.89
CA GLY A 20 -57.84 15.26 19.21
C GLY A 20 -56.72 16.28 19.19
N LEU A 21 -57.11 17.52 19.08
CA LEU A 21 -56.35 18.77 19.16
C LEU A 21 -55.88 18.99 20.63
N THR A 22 -54.60 19.20 20.90
CA THR A 22 -54.18 20.20 21.89
C THR A 22 -52.70 20.56 21.74
N ALA A 23 -52.49 21.83 21.55
CA ALA A 23 -51.17 22.50 21.50
C ALA A 23 -50.63 22.66 22.94
N ILE A 24 -49.31 22.41 23.14
CA ILE A 24 -48.52 23.09 24.17
C ILE A 24 -47.10 23.25 23.61
N LEU A 25 -46.78 24.52 23.42
CA LEU A 25 -45.45 25.03 23.21
C LEU A 25 -44.57 24.81 24.46
N VAL A 26 -43.41 24.15 24.32
CA VAL A 26 -42.26 24.40 25.17
C VAL A 26 -41.04 24.41 24.28
N LEU A 27 -40.48 25.59 24.14
CA LEU A 27 -39.13 25.81 23.62
C LEU A 27 -38.15 25.09 24.51
N SER A 28 -37.35 24.20 23.92
CA SER A 28 -36.07 23.82 24.45
C SER A 28 -35.12 23.60 23.28
N CYS A 29 -34.29 24.59 23.05
CA CYS A 29 -33.11 24.48 22.21
C CYS A 29 -32.17 23.43 22.81
N SER A 30 -31.98 22.35 22.13
CA SER A 30 -30.72 21.62 22.13
C SER A 30 -30.53 21.11 20.69
N SER A 31 -29.76 21.89 19.99
CA SER A 31 -29.20 21.57 18.72
C SER A 31 -28.21 20.40 18.88
N ASP A 32 -28.70 19.17 18.78
CA ASP A 32 -27.85 18.05 18.40
C ASP A 32 -27.83 18.01 16.86
N ASP A 33 -27.06 18.91 16.29
CA ASP A 33 -26.50 18.79 14.97
C ASP A 33 -25.56 17.56 14.96
N ARG A 34 -26.14 16.38 14.82
CA ARG A 34 -25.46 15.26 14.21
C ARG A 34 -25.44 15.49 12.72
N SER A 35 -24.75 16.51 12.29
CA SER A 35 -24.11 16.50 10.98
C SER A 35 -23.18 15.30 11.03
N SER A 36 -23.59 14.22 10.35
CA SER A 36 -22.66 13.20 9.89
C SER A 36 -21.72 13.89 8.92
N ASP A 37 -20.78 14.61 9.54
CA ASP A 37 -19.56 15.03 8.92
C ASP A 37 -18.81 13.73 8.55
N HIS A 38 -19.16 13.18 7.39
CA HIS A 38 -18.24 12.44 6.59
C HIS A 38 -17.17 13.46 6.18
N SER A 39 -16.42 13.95 7.16
CA SER A 39 -15.08 14.44 6.93
C SER A 39 -14.39 13.26 6.23
N ARG A 40 -14.32 13.34 4.89
CA ARG A 40 -13.30 12.61 4.15
C ARG A 40 -12.02 12.90 4.92
N SER A 41 -11.62 11.95 5.75
CA SER A 41 -10.28 11.97 6.32
C SER A 41 -9.40 12.13 5.10
N GLN A 42 -8.78 13.28 5.00
CA GLN A 42 -7.71 13.53 4.05
C GLN A 42 -6.80 12.35 4.22
N THR A 43 -6.85 11.43 3.27
CA THR A 43 -6.07 10.17 3.33
C THR A 43 -4.63 10.61 3.42
N ASP A 44 -3.96 10.27 4.52
CA ASP A 44 -2.54 10.56 4.74
C ASP A 44 -1.67 9.82 3.71
N GLY A 45 -1.81 10.16 2.44
CA GLY A 45 -1.06 9.57 1.34
C GLY A 45 -1.46 8.15 0.96
N ILE A 46 -0.59 7.48 0.25
CA ILE A 46 -0.76 6.08 -0.16
C ILE A 46 -0.44 5.15 1.01
N THR A 47 -1.38 4.27 1.38
CA THR A 47 -1.26 3.39 2.56
C THR A 47 -1.61 1.93 2.25
N PHE A 48 -0.97 1.01 2.99
CA PHE A 48 -1.28 -0.42 3.01
C PHE A 48 -1.41 -0.89 4.47
N PHE A 49 -2.57 -1.39 4.89
CA PHE A 49 -2.89 -1.73 6.30
C PHE A 49 -2.48 -0.61 7.28
N ASP A 50 -2.86 0.64 6.96
CA ASP A 50 -2.52 1.86 7.70
C ASP A 50 -1.01 2.17 7.78
N VAL A 51 -0.18 1.51 7.00
CA VAL A 51 1.23 1.86 6.83
C VAL A 51 1.34 2.86 5.68
N GLY A 52 1.68 4.09 6.00
CA GLY A 52 1.93 5.18 5.06
C GLY A 52 3.30 5.81 5.32
N ALA A 53 3.70 6.79 4.50
CA ALA A 53 5.02 7.43 4.54
C ALA A 53 5.46 7.91 5.93
N ASN A 54 4.50 8.32 6.77
CA ASN A 54 4.76 8.84 8.11
C ASN A 54 4.71 7.79 9.23
N THR A 55 4.35 6.55 8.92
CA THR A 55 4.32 5.46 9.89
C THR A 55 5.73 5.18 10.41
N VAL A 56 5.86 4.91 11.71
CA VAL A 56 7.13 4.50 12.33
C VAL A 56 7.06 3.04 12.73
N PHE A 57 8.08 2.27 12.36
CA PHE A 57 8.21 0.89 12.78
C PHE A 57 8.24 0.76 14.30
N SER A 58 7.44 -0.15 14.83
CA SER A 58 7.38 -0.46 16.26
C SER A 58 6.88 -1.89 16.46
N ASN A 59 7.10 -2.45 17.64
CA ASN A 59 6.54 -3.76 17.99
C ASN A 59 5.00 -3.76 17.92
N ALA A 60 4.35 -2.67 18.34
CA ALA A 60 2.89 -2.54 18.24
C ALA A 60 2.39 -2.56 16.79
N LEU A 61 3.10 -1.91 15.86
CA LEU A 61 2.81 -1.99 14.43
C LEU A 61 2.99 -3.42 13.92
N ARG A 62 4.11 -4.06 14.28
CA ARG A 62 4.39 -5.44 13.88
C ARG A 62 3.31 -6.41 14.37
N ASP A 63 2.88 -6.29 15.62
CA ASP A 63 1.84 -7.14 16.20
C ASP A 63 0.48 -6.94 15.49
N ARG A 64 0.15 -5.70 15.13
CA ARG A 64 -1.04 -5.39 14.33
C ARG A 64 -0.97 -6.01 12.94
N LEU A 65 0.16 -5.91 12.26
CA LEU A 65 0.38 -6.54 10.96
C LEU A 65 0.31 -8.07 11.05
N ARG A 66 0.89 -8.68 12.09
CA ARG A 66 0.81 -10.13 12.35
C ARG A 66 -0.63 -10.60 12.57
N LYS A 67 -1.44 -9.79 13.24
CA LYS A 67 -2.87 -10.10 13.44
C LYS A 67 -3.62 -10.15 12.12
N ASN A 68 -3.27 -9.30 11.16
CA ASN A 68 -3.95 -9.18 9.87
C ASN A 68 -3.37 -10.13 8.80
N LEU A 69 -2.03 -10.27 8.74
CA LEU A 69 -1.32 -10.97 7.69
C LEU A 69 -0.81 -12.36 8.11
N GLY A 70 -0.85 -12.67 9.42
CA GLY A 70 -0.27 -13.90 9.96
C GLY A 70 1.16 -13.73 10.46
N PRO A 71 1.87 -14.83 10.77
CA PRO A 71 3.24 -14.77 11.26
C PRO A 71 4.19 -14.21 10.21
N ASP A 72 5.14 -13.39 10.67
CA ASP A 72 6.18 -12.80 9.84
C ASP A 72 7.53 -13.48 10.03
N ALA A 73 8.40 -13.36 9.03
CA ALA A 73 9.83 -13.44 9.18
C ALA A 73 10.41 -12.03 9.20
N ILE A 74 11.39 -11.79 10.04
CA ILE A 74 12.09 -10.49 10.12
C ILE A 74 13.54 -10.66 9.69
N ALA A 75 14.05 -9.72 8.91
CA ALA A 75 15.45 -9.61 8.57
C ALA A 75 15.94 -8.19 8.87
N TYR A 76 17.16 -8.10 9.39
CA TYR A 76 17.87 -6.85 9.58
C TYR A 76 18.95 -6.76 8.53
N ARG A 77 19.13 -5.58 7.95
CA ARG A 77 20.02 -5.31 6.82
C ARG A 77 19.58 -6.10 5.58
N SER A 78 19.23 -5.40 4.57
CA SER A 78 18.78 -6.02 3.33
C SER A 78 19.21 -5.20 2.12
N THR A 79 19.37 -5.89 1.02
CA THR A 79 19.52 -5.22 -0.28
C THR A 79 18.19 -4.62 -0.71
N ILE A 80 18.23 -3.45 -1.33
CA ILE A 80 17.08 -2.77 -1.92
C ILE A 80 17.22 -2.82 -3.43
N ASP A 81 16.17 -3.33 -4.08
CA ASP A 81 16.05 -3.33 -5.53
C ASP A 81 14.66 -2.79 -5.88
N LEU A 82 14.63 -1.59 -6.42
CA LEU A 82 13.40 -0.94 -6.82
C LEU A 82 12.93 -1.39 -8.21
N GLU A 83 13.78 -2.11 -8.95
CA GLU A 83 13.45 -2.60 -10.28
C GLU A 83 12.19 -3.45 -10.24
N PHE A 84 11.30 -3.09 -11.13
CA PHE A 84 10.04 -3.78 -11.29
C PHE A 84 10.14 -4.67 -12.53
N ASN A 85 10.04 -5.93 -12.40
CA ASN A 85 10.09 -7.07 -13.36
C ASN A 85 10.32 -6.84 -14.87
N ALA A 86 9.97 -5.67 -15.39
CA ALA A 86 10.20 -5.29 -16.78
C ALA A 86 11.52 -4.50 -16.86
N LYS A 87 12.53 -5.09 -17.47
CA LYS A 87 13.86 -4.49 -17.61
C LYS A 87 13.78 -3.08 -18.21
N GLY A 88 14.34 -2.11 -17.49
CA GLY A 88 14.33 -0.70 -17.90
C GLY A 88 12.95 -0.01 -17.79
N PHE A 89 11.98 -0.62 -17.12
CA PHE A 89 10.68 -0.01 -16.91
C PHE A 89 10.78 1.27 -16.08
N LEU A 90 11.49 1.23 -14.94
CA LEU A 90 11.69 2.42 -14.11
C LEU A 90 12.42 3.52 -14.88
N GLN A 91 13.44 3.18 -15.63
CA GLN A 91 14.18 4.17 -16.43
C GLN A 91 13.29 4.92 -17.41
N ARG A 92 12.34 4.22 -18.04
CA ARG A 92 11.44 4.83 -19.04
C ARG A 92 10.29 5.62 -18.42
N GLN A 93 9.70 5.10 -17.34
CA GLN A 93 8.44 5.61 -16.79
C GLN A 93 8.61 6.42 -15.50
N PHE A 94 9.62 6.09 -14.71
CA PHE A 94 9.92 6.69 -13.40
C PHE A 94 11.41 6.99 -13.25
N PRO A 95 11.96 7.94 -14.04
CA PRO A 95 13.41 8.22 -14.05
C PRO A 95 13.98 8.50 -12.67
N HIS A 96 13.23 9.19 -11.82
CA HIS A 96 13.63 9.50 -10.46
C HIS A 96 13.79 8.23 -9.59
N LEU A 97 12.86 7.29 -9.65
CA LEU A 97 12.99 5.99 -8.97
C LEU A 97 14.17 5.17 -9.54
N HIS A 98 14.42 5.28 -10.83
CA HIS A 98 15.59 4.66 -11.46
C HIS A 98 16.89 5.22 -10.90
N ASP A 99 17.03 6.54 -10.79
CA ASP A 99 18.19 7.20 -10.21
C ASP A 99 18.39 6.80 -8.74
N LEU A 100 17.30 6.72 -7.95
CA LEU A 100 17.38 6.22 -6.58
C LEU A 100 17.85 4.77 -6.55
N ASN A 101 17.35 3.92 -7.44
CA ASN A 101 17.78 2.52 -7.53
C ASN A 101 19.27 2.39 -7.87
N GLN A 102 19.80 3.26 -8.74
CA GLN A 102 21.24 3.29 -9.05
C GLN A 102 22.07 3.74 -7.84
N ARG A 103 21.60 4.71 -7.06
CA ARG A 103 22.31 5.20 -5.85
C ARG A 103 22.27 4.19 -4.70
N LEU A 104 21.23 3.37 -4.62
CA LEU A 104 21.11 2.27 -3.65
C LEU A 104 22.01 1.08 -3.98
N ASN A 105 22.52 0.99 -5.19
CA ASN A 105 23.36 -0.10 -5.66
C ASN A 105 24.73 0.44 -6.12
N THR A 106 25.66 -0.44 -6.42
CA THR A 106 26.93 0.01 -7.01
C THR A 106 26.74 0.40 -8.49
N PRO A 107 27.60 1.24 -9.07
CA PRO A 107 27.55 1.54 -10.50
C PRO A 107 27.69 0.30 -11.40
N ALA A 108 28.31 -0.76 -10.90
CA ALA A 108 28.40 -2.06 -11.57
C ALA A 108 27.10 -2.90 -11.46
N GLY A 109 26.06 -2.39 -10.74
CA GLY A 109 24.82 -3.11 -10.48
C GLY A 109 24.91 -4.15 -9.36
N GLU A 110 26.00 -4.15 -8.59
CA GLU A 110 26.11 -5.00 -7.40
C GLU A 110 25.22 -4.45 -6.29
N ARG A 111 24.50 -5.37 -5.63
CA ARG A 111 23.58 -5.03 -4.56
C ARG A 111 24.34 -4.75 -3.26
N VAL A 112 24.03 -3.62 -2.65
CA VAL A 112 24.57 -3.19 -1.37
C VAL A 112 23.58 -3.49 -0.27
N GLU A 113 24.05 -3.90 0.90
CA GLU A 113 23.21 -4.04 2.09
C GLU A 113 23.03 -2.69 2.79
N HIS A 114 21.77 -2.36 3.05
CA HIS A 114 21.35 -1.13 3.74
C HIS A 114 20.91 -1.45 5.18
N ASP A 115 20.97 -0.44 6.06
CA ASP A 115 20.48 -0.56 7.42
C ASP A 115 18.95 -0.48 7.47
N THR A 116 18.31 -1.64 7.35
CA THR A 116 16.86 -1.80 7.19
C THR A 116 16.29 -2.84 8.14
N VAL A 117 14.98 -2.73 8.38
CA VAL A 117 14.14 -3.77 8.99
C VAL A 117 13.15 -4.24 7.92
N LYS A 118 13.22 -5.51 7.56
CA LYS A 118 12.37 -6.15 6.57
C LYS A 118 11.43 -7.13 7.26
N LEU A 119 10.12 -6.96 7.06
CA LEU A 119 9.08 -7.89 7.46
C LEU A 119 8.59 -8.65 6.23
N MET A 120 8.51 -9.97 6.32
CA MET A 120 8.07 -10.84 5.23
C MET A 120 6.94 -11.75 5.72
N TYR A 121 5.80 -11.67 5.06
CA TYR A 121 4.64 -12.52 5.27
C TYR A 121 4.51 -13.46 4.08
N ARG A 122 4.85 -14.72 4.31
CA ARG A 122 4.75 -15.77 3.29
C ARG A 122 3.52 -16.59 3.59
N TYR A 123 2.70 -16.75 2.57
CA TYR A 123 1.44 -17.47 2.60
C TYR A 123 0.37 -16.75 3.42
N ALA A 124 -0.70 -16.48 2.80
CA ALA A 124 -1.94 -16.21 3.48
C ALA A 124 -2.30 -17.44 4.32
N VAL A 125 -1.80 -17.50 5.54
CA VAL A 125 -2.19 -18.52 6.53
C VAL A 125 -3.70 -18.43 6.79
N LYS A 126 -4.31 -17.29 6.44
CA LYS A 126 -5.74 -17.10 6.38
C LYS A 126 -6.18 -17.31 4.93
N GLU A 127 -6.93 -18.37 4.70
CA GLU A 127 -7.46 -18.77 3.38
C GLU A 127 -8.23 -17.66 2.64
N ASN A 128 -8.56 -16.56 3.32
CA ASN A 128 -9.35 -15.43 2.81
C ASN A 128 -8.52 -14.20 2.38
N LEU A 129 -7.18 -14.25 2.48
CA LEU A 129 -6.36 -13.14 1.99
C LEU A 129 -5.96 -13.37 0.53
N PRO A 130 -6.14 -12.37 -0.35
CA PRO A 130 -5.78 -12.49 -1.76
C PRO A 130 -4.26 -12.51 -1.98
N PHE A 131 -3.46 -12.26 -0.93
CA PHE A 131 -2.02 -12.10 -1.02
C PHE A 131 -1.28 -13.42 -0.84
N SER A 132 -0.36 -13.73 -1.73
CA SER A 132 0.56 -14.87 -1.61
C SER A 132 1.88 -14.49 -0.92
N TYR A 133 2.24 -13.21 -0.96
CA TYR A 133 3.45 -12.68 -0.35
C TYR A 133 3.29 -11.18 -0.07
N VAL A 134 3.74 -10.75 1.11
CA VAL A 134 3.82 -9.33 1.46
C VAL A 134 5.19 -9.06 2.07
N GLU A 135 5.86 -8.01 1.62
CA GLU A 135 7.13 -7.52 2.14
C GLU A 135 6.99 -6.03 2.48
N LEU A 136 7.39 -5.67 3.69
CA LEU A 136 7.49 -4.28 4.11
C LEU A 136 8.93 -4.01 4.52
N VAL A 137 9.54 -2.99 3.95
CA VAL A 137 10.91 -2.59 4.26
C VAL A 137 10.91 -1.21 4.88
N PHE A 138 11.52 -1.10 6.05
CA PHE A 138 11.66 0.13 6.82
C PHE A 138 13.14 0.49 6.94
N SER A 139 13.46 1.77 6.96
CA SER A 139 14.77 2.25 7.39
C SER A 139 14.96 1.96 8.88
N ASN A 140 16.04 1.30 9.27
CA ASN A 140 16.36 1.10 10.68
C ASN A 140 16.79 2.42 11.37
N ILE A 141 17.31 3.37 10.59
CA ILE A 141 17.76 4.68 11.08
C ILE A 141 16.57 5.58 11.45
N THR A 142 15.57 5.67 10.57
CA THR A 142 14.42 6.57 10.76
C THR A 142 13.16 5.87 11.26
N GLY A 143 13.12 4.55 11.17
CA GLY A 143 11.92 3.75 11.40
C GLY A 143 10.85 3.90 10.31
N LYS A 144 11.08 4.71 9.27
CA LYS A 144 10.09 5.01 8.23
C LYS A 144 10.05 3.92 7.17
N PRO A 145 8.88 3.63 6.56
CA PRO A 145 8.78 2.68 5.46
C PRO A 145 9.49 3.23 4.22
N LEU A 146 10.18 2.35 3.52
CA LEU A 146 10.89 2.64 2.27
C LEU A 146 10.06 2.17 1.07
N PHE A 147 9.59 0.93 1.13
CA PHE A 147 8.66 0.40 0.16
C PHE A 147 7.88 -0.79 0.72
N ILE A 148 6.77 -1.11 0.06
CA ILE A 148 5.93 -2.28 0.34
C ILE A 148 5.74 -3.02 -0.96
N LEU A 149 5.99 -4.34 -0.95
CA LEU A 149 5.76 -5.24 -2.08
C LEU A 149 4.68 -6.26 -1.72
N VAL A 150 3.68 -6.37 -2.57
CA VAL A 150 2.62 -7.38 -2.45
C VAL A 150 2.56 -8.20 -3.73
N ARG A 151 2.47 -9.53 -3.59
CA ARG A 151 2.20 -10.45 -4.71
C ARG A 151 0.88 -11.16 -4.47
N SER A 152 0.14 -11.34 -5.54
CA SER A 152 -1.13 -12.06 -5.52
C SER A 152 -1.35 -12.83 -6.80
N ARG A 153 -2.24 -13.80 -6.74
CA ARG A 153 -2.70 -14.55 -7.91
C ARG A 153 -3.92 -13.89 -8.57
N ASP A 154 -4.67 -13.14 -7.79
CA ASP A 154 -5.82 -12.39 -8.26
C ASP A 154 -5.93 -11.07 -7.51
N LEU A 155 -5.87 -9.96 -8.25
CA LEU A 155 -6.05 -8.59 -7.76
C LEU A 155 -7.15 -7.85 -8.53
N SER A 156 -8.03 -8.55 -9.24
CA SER A 156 -9.09 -7.89 -10.02
C SER A 156 -9.94 -6.96 -9.16
N ASP A 157 -10.32 -7.39 -7.96
CA ASP A 157 -11.08 -6.58 -7.01
C ASP A 157 -10.24 -5.48 -6.37
N ILE A 158 -8.91 -5.66 -6.26
CA ILE A 158 -8.03 -4.67 -5.65
C ILE A 158 -7.89 -3.43 -6.54
N ILE A 159 -7.82 -3.59 -7.86
CA ILE A 159 -7.76 -2.43 -8.78
C ILE A 159 -8.99 -1.56 -8.56
N ARG A 160 -10.18 -2.14 -8.52
CA ARG A 160 -11.42 -1.39 -8.23
C ARG A 160 -11.38 -0.72 -6.85
N THR A 161 -10.91 -1.41 -5.84
CA THR A 161 -10.78 -0.83 -4.49
C THR A 161 -9.79 0.34 -4.46
N LEU A 162 -8.69 0.24 -5.23
CA LEU A 162 -7.72 1.32 -5.35
C LEU A 162 -8.30 2.51 -6.14
N GLU A 163 -9.07 2.25 -7.19
CA GLU A 163 -9.79 3.29 -7.93
C GLU A 163 -10.82 4.02 -7.05
N GLU A 164 -11.56 3.29 -6.24
CA GLU A 164 -12.50 3.88 -5.28
C GLU A 164 -11.80 4.76 -4.23
N LYS A 165 -10.59 4.36 -3.82
CA LYS A 165 -9.82 5.06 -2.78
C LYS A 165 -8.97 6.22 -3.29
N TYR A 166 -8.30 6.03 -4.43
CA TYR A 166 -7.30 6.98 -4.95
C TYR A 166 -7.71 7.62 -6.27
N GLY A 167 -8.88 7.29 -6.80
CA GLY A 167 -9.33 7.75 -8.12
C GLY A 167 -8.78 6.90 -9.26
N SER A 168 -9.04 7.34 -10.49
CA SER A 168 -8.61 6.59 -11.69
C SER A 168 -7.09 6.56 -11.80
N PRO A 169 -6.50 5.37 -12.08
CA PRO A 169 -5.08 5.23 -12.28
C PRO A 169 -4.63 5.84 -13.61
N GLN A 170 -3.35 6.15 -13.70
CA GLN A 170 -2.70 6.29 -14.98
C GLN A 170 -2.34 4.89 -15.48
N ALA A 171 -2.77 4.55 -16.69
CA ALA A 171 -2.47 3.26 -17.32
C ALA A 171 -1.26 3.41 -18.24
N ILE A 172 -0.34 2.46 -18.16
CA ILE A 172 0.78 2.34 -19.08
C ILE A 172 0.61 1.02 -19.82
N ASP A 173 0.12 1.10 -21.05
CA ASP A 173 0.06 -0.05 -21.94
C ASP A 173 1.45 -0.25 -22.56
N GLN A 174 2.13 -1.28 -22.12
CA GLN A 174 3.32 -1.76 -22.82
C GLN A 174 2.95 -2.89 -23.79
N SER A 175 3.86 -3.21 -24.72
CA SER A 175 3.65 -4.30 -25.67
C SER A 175 3.15 -5.56 -24.96
N THR A 176 2.30 -6.34 -25.60
CA THR A 176 1.53 -7.47 -25.07
C THR A 176 2.31 -8.47 -24.21
N ASP A 177 3.63 -8.52 -24.34
CA ASP A 177 4.51 -9.46 -23.64
C ASP A 177 5.03 -8.94 -22.30
N GLU A 178 5.02 -7.62 -22.05
CA GLU A 178 5.54 -7.01 -20.82
C GLU A 178 4.47 -6.83 -19.74
N GLY A 179 3.19 -7.01 -20.08
CA GLY A 179 2.07 -6.89 -19.15
C GLY A 179 1.40 -5.51 -19.16
N ARG A 180 0.46 -5.33 -18.22
CA ARG A 180 -0.28 -4.08 -18.02
C ARG A 180 0.14 -3.47 -16.70
N PHE A 181 0.30 -2.15 -16.70
CA PHE A 181 0.70 -1.39 -15.52
C PHE A 181 -0.29 -0.28 -15.23
N PHE A 182 -0.60 -0.10 -13.95
CA PHE A 182 -1.45 0.97 -13.44
C PHE A 182 -0.68 1.67 -12.32
N PHE A 183 -0.73 2.99 -12.26
CA PHE A 183 -0.09 3.69 -11.16
C PHE A 183 -0.93 4.86 -10.65
N TRP A 184 -0.73 5.14 -9.40
CA TRP A 184 -1.23 6.32 -8.69
C TRP A 184 -0.03 7.03 -8.08
N SER A 185 -0.06 8.34 -8.05
CA SER A 185 0.94 9.14 -7.35
C SER A 185 0.25 10.11 -6.41
N ASP A 186 0.80 10.24 -5.21
CA ASP A 186 0.39 11.23 -4.24
C ASP A 186 1.65 11.90 -3.69
N HIS A 187 1.79 13.21 -3.92
CA HIS A 187 3.05 13.94 -3.71
C HIS A 187 4.18 13.28 -4.49
N GLN A 188 5.13 12.64 -3.79
CA GLN A 188 6.22 11.88 -4.41
C GLN A 188 6.04 10.37 -4.30
N ASP A 189 5.10 9.90 -3.47
CA ASP A 189 4.85 8.47 -3.30
C ASP A 189 4.20 7.88 -4.56
N VAL A 190 4.60 6.67 -4.89
CA VAL A 190 4.12 5.96 -6.09
C VAL A 190 3.58 4.60 -5.69
N LEU A 191 2.31 4.36 -6.03
CA LEU A 191 1.69 3.05 -6.00
C LEU A 191 1.65 2.50 -7.43
N LEU A 192 2.29 1.38 -7.65
CA LEU A 192 2.37 0.71 -8.94
C LEU A 192 1.74 -0.68 -8.84
N VAL A 193 0.83 -0.99 -9.76
CA VAL A 193 0.25 -2.33 -9.93
C VAL A 193 0.62 -2.87 -11.30
N SER A 194 1.17 -4.07 -11.35
CA SER A 194 1.42 -4.77 -12.61
C SER A 194 0.63 -6.07 -12.70
N ILE A 195 0.22 -6.38 -13.91
CA ILE A 195 -0.41 -7.64 -14.30
C ILE A 195 0.48 -8.26 -15.37
N ILE A 196 1.27 -9.25 -14.99
CA ILE A 196 2.28 -9.86 -15.85
C ILE A 196 1.85 -11.29 -16.19
N PRO A 197 1.83 -11.68 -17.47
CA PRO A 197 1.60 -13.07 -17.84
C PRO A 197 2.75 -13.95 -17.36
N THR A 198 2.45 -15.08 -16.75
CA THR A 198 3.46 -16.08 -16.39
C THR A 198 3.69 -17.05 -17.56
N TRP A 199 4.81 -17.75 -17.52
CA TRP A 199 5.12 -18.79 -18.53
C TRP A 199 4.09 -19.95 -18.57
N ARG A 200 3.26 -20.08 -17.52
CA ARG A 200 2.17 -21.08 -17.45
C ARG A 200 0.85 -20.58 -18.03
N GLY A 201 0.79 -19.32 -18.47
CA GLY A 201 -0.45 -18.68 -18.93
C GLY A 201 -1.29 -18.05 -17.83
N ASP A 202 -0.93 -18.25 -16.55
CA ASP A 202 -1.55 -17.55 -15.43
C ASP A 202 -1.07 -16.10 -15.40
N LYS A 203 -1.77 -15.25 -14.64
CA LYS A 203 -1.36 -13.87 -14.40
C LYS A 203 -0.76 -13.75 -13.00
N GLU A 204 0.38 -13.07 -12.89
CA GLU A 204 0.92 -12.63 -11.62
C GLU A 204 0.61 -11.15 -11.43
N TYR A 205 0.05 -10.83 -10.28
CA TYR A 205 -0.26 -9.47 -9.89
C TYR A 205 0.77 -9.03 -8.85
N ARG A 206 1.38 -7.88 -9.09
CA ARG A 206 2.28 -7.24 -8.14
C ARG A 206 1.82 -5.82 -7.87
N LEU A 207 1.81 -5.48 -6.60
CA LEU A 207 1.58 -4.14 -6.13
C LEU A 207 2.82 -3.70 -5.37
N VAL A 208 3.34 -2.50 -5.68
CA VAL A 208 4.45 -1.90 -4.95
C VAL A 208 4.08 -0.48 -4.58
N ILE A 209 4.38 -0.10 -3.36
CA ILE A 209 4.31 1.29 -2.89
C ILE A 209 5.75 1.74 -2.63
N TYR A 210 6.20 2.81 -3.27
CA TYR A 210 7.49 3.45 -3.03
C TYR A 210 7.26 4.73 -2.25
N TYR A 211 7.91 4.85 -1.09
CA TYR A 211 7.94 6.06 -0.28
C TYR A 211 9.21 6.84 -0.61
N VAL A 212 9.12 7.66 -1.64
CA VAL A 212 10.27 8.28 -2.31
C VAL A 212 11.08 9.16 -1.36
N ASP A 213 10.43 10.03 -0.61
CA ASP A 213 11.11 10.90 0.38
C ASP A 213 11.89 10.10 1.43
N ASN A 214 11.38 8.95 1.84
CA ASN A 214 12.04 8.11 2.83
C ASN A 214 13.23 7.36 2.22
N LEU A 215 13.15 6.95 0.95
CA LEU A 215 14.25 6.37 0.19
C LEU A 215 15.38 7.40 0.03
N GLU A 216 15.07 8.64 -0.34
CA GLU A 216 16.06 9.73 -0.45
C GLU A 216 16.76 10.02 0.87
N LYS A 217 15.98 10.03 1.98
CA LYS A 217 16.54 10.23 3.32
C LYS A 217 17.51 9.12 3.70
N LEU A 218 17.16 7.85 3.44
CA LEU A 218 18.07 6.72 3.68
C LEU A 218 19.39 6.93 2.92
N ILE A 219 19.31 7.16 1.62
CA ILE A 219 20.47 7.35 0.76
C ILE A 219 21.34 8.52 1.27
N THR A 220 20.72 9.64 1.60
CA THR A 220 21.42 10.84 2.06
C THR A 220 22.20 10.58 3.35
N VAL A 221 21.58 9.86 4.31
CA VAL A 221 22.23 9.53 5.58
C VAL A 221 23.38 8.57 5.36
N GLU A 222 23.19 7.50 4.60
CA GLU A 222 24.24 6.50 4.34
C GLU A 222 25.40 7.07 3.52
N GLU A 223 25.14 7.94 2.53
CA GLU A 223 26.18 8.63 1.79
C GLU A 223 27.01 9.58 2.69
N LYS A 224 26.37 10.25 3.64
CA LYS A 224 27.04 11.11 4.61
C LYS A 224 27.96 10.27 5.51
N GLU A 225 27.45 9.20 6.10
CA GLU A 225 28.23 8.32 6.95
C GLU A 225 29.44 7.69 6.22
N ARG A 226 29.24 7.32 4.95
CA ARG A 226 30.33 6.79 4.13
C ARG A 226 31.42 7.82 3.91
N ARG A 227 31.08 9.07 3.57
CA ARG A 227 32.04 10.16 3.40
C ARG A 227 32.80 10.44 4.69
N GLU A 228 32.11 10.49 5.82
CA GLU A 228 32.77 10.70 7.13
C GLU A 228 33.76 9.60 7.46
N LYS A 229 33.41 8.33 7.24
CA LYS A 229 34.32 7.19 7.42
C LYS A 229 35.52 7.22 6.46
N GLU A 230 35.33 7.64 5.23
CA GLU A 230 36.42 7.80 4.24
C GLU A 230 37.37 8.92 4.65
N GLU A 231 36.87 10.06 5.13
CA GLU A 231 37.69 11.15 5.65
C GLU A 231 38.47 10.74 6.89
N GLU A 232 37.84 10.02 7.83
CA GLU A 232 38.52 9.51 9.03
C GLU A 232 39.66 8.57 8.64
N LYS A 233 39.42 7.64 7.70
CA LYS A 233 40.49 6.76 7.18
C LYS A 233 41.63 7.53 6.55
N ARG A 234 41.32 8.54 5.75
CA ARG A 234 42.35 9.40 5.12
C ARG A 234 43.18 10.12 6.19
N ARG A 235 42.53 10.78 7.17
CA ARG A 235 43.22 11.46 8.28
C ARG A 235 44.06 10.51 9.15
N ALA A 236 43.59 9.27 9.34
CA ALA A 236 44.39 8.27 10.06
C ALA A 236 45.60 7.85 9.27
N GLY A 237 45.49 7.69 7.92
CA GLY A 237 46.62 7.40 7.05
C GLY A 237 47.67 8.50 7.00
N GLU A 238 47.23 9.78 6.97
CA GLU A 238 48.14 10.95 6.98
C GLU A 238 48.95 11.10 8.29
N LYS A 239 48.48 10.51 9.38
CA LYS A 239 49.19 10.55 10.67
C LYS A 239 50.25 9.46 10.83
N ILE A 240 50.29 8.49 9.93
CA ILE A 240 51.22 7.36 9.98
C ILE A 240 52.50 7.64 9.17
N PHE A 241 52.42 8.58 8.27
CA PHE A 241 53.54 9.07 7.43
C PHE A 241 53.86 10.53 7.74
#